data_f33f80c79fe88c7d31decf855ecbaf3b
#
_entry.id   f33f80c79fe88c7d31decf855ecbaf3b
#
_cell.length_a   1.000
_cell.length_b   1.000
_cell.length_c   1.000
_cell.angle_alpha   90.00
_cell.angle_beta   90.00
_cell.angle_gamma   90.00
#
_symmetry.space_group_name_H-M   'P 1'
#
loop_
_entity.id
_entity.type
_entity.pdbx_description
1 polymer ?
#
loop_
_entity_poly.entity_id
_entity_poly.type
_entity_poly.pdbx_seq_one_letter_code
_entity_poly.pdbx_strand_id
1 'polypeptide(L)'
;MGDARPHGFAADVDAAGHTFVPRLADELALTGDDGHHLARVLRLRPGEKVTAADGRGGWRPYAVVDAGRAGVRMTAAGPPVEEPELAPRLVVAFALTKGAKPDLVVQKVTELGADALLPVRTQRSVARWSGPRAEAATTRLRRIAREAAAQCRRARLVEVAAPTDLGSLAGRAGLVVADRLGVTATELPEPPGDEWVLVVGPEGGFAAAERAALGAAPALGVGPFVLRAETAAIAAVAALAGRRRTRSAFGRG
;
A
#
# COMPACT_ATOMS: atom_id res chain seq x y z
N MET A 1 -8.21 -31.12 1.98
CA MET A 1 -7.16 -30.16 1.57
C MET A 1 -7.51 -28.86 2.27
N GLY A 2 -6.96 -28.66 3.47
CA GLY A 2 -7.34 -27.59 4.40
C GLY A 2 -7.00 -26.22 3.82
N ASP A 3 -7.91 -25.28 4.01
CA ASP A 3 -7.79 -23.87 3.62
C ASP A 3 -6.60 -23.24 4.40
N ALA A 4 -5.43 -23.23 3.77
CA ALA A 4 -4.21 -22.67 4.35
C ALA A 4 -4.15 -21.15 4.10
N ARG A 5 -5.24 -20.41 4.40
CA ARG A 5 -5.13 -18.95 4.52
C ARG A 5 -4.27 -18.64 5.73
N PRO A 6 -3.29 -17.73 5.60
CA PRO A 6 -2.53 -17.29 6.76
C PRO A 6 -3.48 -16.60 7.73
N HIS A 7 -3.73 -17.23 8.89
CA HIS A 7 -4.50 -16.63 9.97
C HIS A 7 -3.73 -15.43 10.54
N GLY A 8 -4.44 -14.35 10.85
CA GLY A 8 -3.86 -13.19 11.52
C GLY A 8 -4.07 -11.85 10.80
N PHE A 9 -4.71 -11.83 9.64
CA PHE A 9 -5.07 -10.59 8.98
C PHE A 9 -6.40 -10.04 9.51
N ALA A 10 -6.47 -8.71 9.70
CA ALA A 10 -7.73 -8.06 10.09
C ALA A 10 -8.84 -8.26 9.05
N ALA A 11 -8.47 -8.50 7.80
CA ALA A 11 -9.37 -8.83 6.71
C ALA A 11 -10.07 -10.20 6.86
N ASP A 12 -9.52 -11.11 7.67
CA ASP A 12 -10.11 -12.44 7.92
C ASP A 12 -11.33 -12.36 8.86
N VAL A 13 -11.51 -11.24 9.56
CA VAL A 13 -12.64 -11.03 10.47
C VAL A 13 -13.83 -10.49 9.72
N ASP A 14 -14.99 -11.13 9.88
CA ASP A 14 -16.26 -10.57 9.42
C ASP A 14 -16.64 -9.37 10.31
N ALA A 15 -16.37 -8.16 9.81
CA ALA A 15 -16.57 -6.90 10.49
C ALA A 15 -17.25 -5.88 9.55
N ALA A 16 -18.10 -5.03 10.12
CA ALA A 16 -18.80 -3.98 9.38
C ALA A 16 -17.90 -2.81 8.98
N GLY A 17 -16.73 -2.68 9.62
CA GLY A 17 -15.77 -1.63 9.33
C GLY A 17 -14.36 -1.90 9.86
N HIS A 18 -13.42 -1.07 9.40
CA HIS A 18 -12.05 -1.06 9.87
C HIS A 18 -11.59 0.40 10.06
N THR A 19 -10.77 0.65 11.08
CA THR A 19 -10.24 2.00 11.36
C THR A 19 -8.82 1.94 11.90
N PHE A 20 -8.13 3.07 11.88
CA PHE A 20 -6.81 3.21 12.49
C PHE A 20 -6.88 4.04 13.77
N VAL A 21 -6.23 3.55 14.81
CA VAL A 21 -6.17 4.20 16.14
C VAL A 21 -4.72 4.30 16.62
N PRO A 22 -4.39 5.29 17.44
CA PRO A 22 -3.02 5.41 17.97
C PRO A 22 -2.63 4.26 18.91
N ARG A 23 -3.62 3.62 19.56
CA ARG A 23 -3.43 2.57 20.57
C ARG A 23 -4.64 1.62 20.59
N LEU A 24 -4.38 0.33 20.73
CA LEU A 24 -5.38 -0.75 20.84
C LEU A 24 -5.83 -0.94 22.30
N ALA A 25 -6.51 0.05 22.87
CA ALA A 25 -7.02 0.01 24.25
C ALA A 25 -8.25 -0.92 24.36
N ASP A 26 -8.65 -1.30 25.57
CA ASP A 26 -9.84 -2.12 25.80
C ASP A 26 -11.13 -1.37 25.44
N GLU A 27 -11.15 -0.08 25.62
CA GLU A 27 -12.23 0.81 25.20
C GLU A 27 -11.69 1.88 24.26
N LEU A 28 -12.44 2.16 23.21
CA LEU A 28 -12.15 3.20 22.23
C LEU A 28 -13.35 4.15 22.10
N ALA A 29 -13.05 5.44 22.12
CA ALA A 29 -13.97 6.49 21.76
C ALA A 29 -13.42 7.25 20.54
N LEU A 30 -14.04 7.07 19.39
CA LEU A 30 -13.65 7.72 18.15
C LEU A 30 -14.55 8.90 17.87
N THR A 31 -13.95 10.06 17.75
CA THR A 31 -14.60 11.35 17.41
C THR A 31 -13.97 11.92 16.14
N GLY A 32 -14.39 13.11 15.71
CA GLY A 32 -13.85 13.73 14.49
C GLY A 32 -14.15 12.92 13.23
N ASP A 33 -13.25 12.97 12.25
CA ASP A 33 -13.48 12.38 10.92
C ASP A 33 -13.62 10.85 10.97
N ASP A 34 -12.79 10.15 11.73
CA ASP A 34 -12.84 8.69 11.86
C ASP A 34 -14.15 8.25 12.55
N GLY A 35 -14.54 8.90 13.67
CA GLY A 35 -15.80 8.61 14.36
C GLY A 35 -17.01 8.96 13.50
N HIS A 36 -16.98 10.06 12.77
CA HIS A 36 -18.02 10.46 11.85
C HIS A 36 -18.17 9.47 10.68
N HIS A 37 -17.04 9.01 10.12
CA HIS A 37 -17.04 8.01 9.05
C HIS A 37 -17.73 6.71 9.51
N LEU A 38 -17.36 6.18 10.66
CA LEU A 38 -17.92 4.95 11.20
C LEU A 38 -19.43 5.12 11.54
N ALA A 39 -19.81 6.24 12.18
CA ALA A 39 -21.18 6.45 12.61
C ALA A 39 -22.14 6.77 11.46
N ARG A 40 -21.72 7.62 10.50
CA ARG A 40 -22.63 8.16 9.47
C ARG A 40 -22.47 7.53 8.09
N VAL A 41 -21.23 7.19 7.69
CA VAL A 41 -20.99 6.59 6.38
C VAL A 41 -21.25 5.10 6.44
N LEU A 42 -20.64 4.40 7.40
CA LEU A 42 -20.85 2.97 7.61
C LEU A 42 -22.15 2.67 8.38
N ARG A 43 -22.72 3.68 9.05
CA ARG A 43 -24.00 3.58 9.81
C ARG A 43 -23.98 2.45 10.84
N LEU A 44 -22.87 2.30 11.53
CA LEU A 44 -22.67 1.25 12.51
C LEU A 44 -23.75 1.28 13.61
N ARG A 45 -24.11 0.09 14.08
CA ARG A 45 -25.09 -0.12 15.14
C ARG A 45 -24.46 -0.81 16.35
N PRO A 46 -25.00 -0.61 17.56
CA PRO A 46 -24.58 -1.37 18.73
C PRO A 46 -24.61 -2.88 18.47
N GLY A 47 -23.54 -3.57 18.89
CA GLY A 47 -23.33 -5.00 18.68
C GLY A 47 -22.59 -5.38 17.39
N GLU A 48 -22.47 -4.49 16.41
CA GLU A 48 -21.70 -4.77 15.20
C GLU A 48 -20.20 -4.83 15.50
N LYS A 49 -19.50 -5.70 14.74
CA LYS A 49 -18.05 -5.87 14.86
C LYS A 49 -17.31 -4.87 13.99
N VAL A 50 -16.23 -4.34 14.53
CA VAL A 50 -15.27 -3.44 13.84
C VAL A 50 -13.87 -3.93 14.16
N THR A 51 -12.95 -3.86 13.23
CA THR A 51 -11.52 -4.02 13.51
C THR A 51 -10.85 -2.67 13.62
N ALA A 52 -9.93 -2.50 14.57
CA ALA A 52 -9.08 -1.33 14.67
C ALA A 52 -7.61 -1.76 14.63
N ALA A 53 -6.77 -0.98 13.94
CA ALA A 53 -5.34 -1.22 13.80
C ALA A 53 -4.51 0.00 14.22
N ASP A 54 -3.26 -0.24 14.63
CA ASP A 54 -2.33 0.83 15.04
C ASP A 54 -1.49 1.41 13.86
N GLY A 55 -1.68 0.85 12.67
CA GLY A 55 -0.94 1.22 11.46
C GLY A 55 0.46 0.61 11.36
N ARG A 56 0.89 -0.20 12.34
CA ARG A 56 2.22 -0.82 12.42
C ARG A 56 2.18 -2.35 12.34
N GLY A 57 0.97 -2.92 12.28
CA GLY A 57 0.72 -4.35 12.18
C GLY A 57 -0.16 -4.88 13.30
N GLY A 58 -0.21 -4.20 14.43
CA GLY A 58 -1.12 -4.55 15.50
C GLY A 58 -2.57 -4.22 15.13
N TRP A 59 -3.49 -5.15 15.38
CA TRP A 59 -4.92 -4.93 15.22
C TRP A 59 -5.72 -5.69 16.26
N ARG A 60 -6.98 -5.30 16.45
CA ARG A 60 -7.87 -5.91 17.44
C ARG A 60 -9.33 -5.84 17.00
N PRO A 61 -10.14 -6.88 17.23
CA PRO A 61 -11.58 -6.80 17.03
C PRO A 61 -12.27 -6.06 18.18
N TYR A 62 -13.30 -5.29 17.84
CA TYR A 62 -14.13 -4.52 18.76
C TYR A 62 -15.62 -4.76 18.48
N ALA A 63 -16.44 -4.60 19.50
CA ALA A 63 -17.89 -4.49 19.39
C ALA A 63 -18.31 -3.03 19.58
N VAL A 64 -19.19 -2.53 18.73
CA VAL A 64 -19.79 -1.20 18.87
C VAL A 64 -20.70 -1.20 20.09
N VAL A 65 -20.46 -0.28 21.03
CA VAL A 65 -21.32 -0.05 22.20
C VAL A 65 -22.34 1.02 21.89
N ASP A 66 -21.91 2.10 21.25
CA ASP A 66 -22.76 3.23 20.89
C ASP A 66 -22.22 3.92 19.63
N ALA A 67 -23.14 4.36 18.76
CA ALA A 67 -22.79 5.11 17.56
C ALA A 67 -23.81 6.24 17.35
N GLY A 68 -23.32 7.48 17.28
CA GLY A 68 -24.19 8.65 17.17
C GLY A 68 -23.48 9.88 16.66
N ARG A 69 -24.07 11.06 16.93
CA ARG A 69 -23.52 12.35 16.47
C ARG A 69 -22.15 12.68 17.09
N ALA A 70 -21.88 12.19 18.29
CA ALA A 70 -20.63 12.41 19.00
C ALA A 70 -19.48 11.52 18.51
N GLY A 71 -19.79 10.49 17.69
CA GLY A 71 -18.82 9.50 17.22
C GLY A 71 -19.26 8.08 17.56
N VAL A 72 -18.26 7.18 17.72
CA VAL A 72 -18.50 5.77 18.01
C VAL A 72 -17.70 5.37 19.25
N ARG A 73 -18.35 4.66 20.19
CA ARG A 73 -17.71 4.00 21.32
C ARG A 73 -17.72 2.49 21.08
N MET A 74 -16.58 1.87 21.35
CA MET A 74 -16.37 0.45 21.10
C MET A 74 -15.62 -0.18 22.29
N THR A 75 -15.89 -1.44 22.57
CA THR A 75 -15.16 -2.25 23.53
C THR A 75 -14.48 -3.42 22.84
N ALA A 76 -13.34 -3.85 23.35
CA ALA A 76 -12.58 -4.96 22.79
C ALA A 76 -13.43 -6.25 22.79
N ALA A 77 -13.44 -6.94 21.66
CA ALA A 77 -14.14 -8.21 21.44
C ALA A 77 -13.21 -9.40 21.28
N GLY A 78 -11.90 -9.20 21.52
CA GLY A 78 -10.87 -10.22 21.47
C GLY A 78 -9.50 -9.66 21.86
N PRO A 79 -8.46 -10.48 21.90
CA PRO A 79 -7.09 -10.04 22.17
C PRO A 79 -6.53 -9.23 20.97
N PRO A 80 -5.47 -8.43 21.19
CA PRO A 80 -4.71 -7.86 20.09
C PRO A 80 -3.99 -8.96 19.30
N VAL A 81 -3.88 -8.74 17.99
CA VAL A 81 -3.26 -9.67 17.03
C VAL A 81 -2.21 -8.89 16.25
N GLU A 82 -1.10 -9.53 15.91
CA GLU A 82 -0.09 -8.97 14.98
C GLU A 82 -0.32 -9.53 13.58
N GLU A 83 -0.49 -8.64 12.60
CA GLU A 83 -0.63 -9.00 11.19
C GLU A 83 0.69 -9.55 10.65
N PRO A 84 0.69 -10.74 10.01
CA PRO A 84 1.91 -11.31 9.44
C PRO A 84 2.56 -10.37 8.42
N GLU A 85 3.88 -10.28 8.45
CA GLU A 85 4.61 -9.55 7.40
C GLU A 85 4.62 -10.35 6.10
N LEU A 86 4.46 -9.65 5.00
CA LEU A 86 4.61 -10.22 3.67
C LEU A 86 6.02 -10.00 3.15
N ALA A 87 6.62 -11.04 2.60
CA ALA A 87 7.96 -11.00 2.01
C ALA A 87 7.94 -11.53 0.56
N PRO A 88 8.76 -10.98 -0.30
CA PRO A 88 9.62 -9.78 -0.15
C PRO A 88 8.81 -8.50 0.09
N ARG A 89 9.44 -7.49 0.75
CA ARG A 89 8.89 -6.14 0.86
C ARG A 89 8.69 -5.56 -0.55
N LEU A 90 7.59 -4.87 -0.80
CA LEU A 90 7.26 -4.31 -2.12
C LEU A 90 7.20 -2.78 -2.06
N VAL A 91 8.23 -2.15 -2.61
CA VAL A 91 8.33 -0.71 -2.79
C VAL A 91 7.95 -0.35 -4.23
N VAL A 92 7.09 0.63 -4.43
CA VAL A 92 6.62 1.05 -5.76
C VAL A 92 7.07 2.47 -6.05
N ALA A 93 8.06 2.62 -6.92
CA ALA A 93 8.51 3.90 -7.45
C ALA A 93 7.75 4.19 -8.75
N PHE A 94 6.88 5.19 -8.76
CA PHE A 94 6.04 5.51 -9.91
C PHE A 94 6.25 6.94 -10.37
N ALA A 95 6.35 7.12 -11.68
CA ALA A 95 6.54 8.43 -12.29
C ALA A 95 5.31 9.33 -12.07
N LEU A 96 5.57 10.60 -11.77
CA LEU A 96 4.52 11.60 -11.59
C LEU A 96 3.83 11.90 -12.92
N THR A 97 2.54 11.65 -12.97
CA THR A 97 1.65 11.90 -14.11
C THR A 97 0.65 13.01 -13.79
N LYS A 98 -0.08 13.51 -14.81
CA LYS A 98 -1.10 14.55 -14.63
C LYS A 98 -2.44 13.99 -14.09
N GLY A 99 -3.21 14.89 -13.48
CA GLY A 99 -4.59 14.62 -13.05
C GLY A 99 -4.66 13.69 -11.84
N ALA A 100 -5.70 12.87 -11.79
CA ALA A 100 -5.97 11.93 -10.70
C ALA A 100 -5.25 10.57 -10.84
N LYS A 101 -4.39 10.39 -11.85
CA LYS A 101 -3.67 9.13 -12.06
C LYS A 101 -2.79 8.70 -10.88
N PRO A 102 -2.00 9.61 -10.24
CA PRO A 102 -1.26 9.26 -9.03
C PRO A 102 -2.14 8.78 -7.89
N ASP A 103 -3.33 9.37 -7.73
CA ASP A 103 -4.30 8.99 -6.70
C ASP A 103 -4.80 7.56 -6.92
N LEU A 104 -5.15 7.24 -8.17
CA LEU A 104 -5.58 5.89 -8.56
C LEU A 104 -4.45 4.86 -8.33
N VAL A 105 -3.21 5.18 -8.70
CA VAL A 105 -2.06 4.30 -8.44
C VAL A 105 -1.94 4.04 -6.94
N VAL A 106 -1.87 5.09 -6.12
CA VAL A 106 -1.72 4.96 -4.67
C VAL A 106 -2.84 4.13 -4.06
N GLN A 107 -4.09 4.39 -4.44
CA GLN A 107 -5.24 3.63 -3.97
C GLN A 107 -5.08 2.14 -4.29
N LYS A 108 -4.90 1.80 -5.57
CA LYS A 108 -4.93 0.40 -6.03
C LYS A 108 -3.70 -0.39 -5.61
N VAL A 109 -2.50 0.20 -5.61
CA VAL A 109 -1.31 -0.52 -5.16
C VAL A 109 -1.29 -0.71 -3.64
N THR A 110 -1.95 0.18 -2.87
CA THR A 110 -2.21 -0.03 -1.44
C THR A 110 -3.11 -1.24 -1.22
N GLU A 111 -4.22 -1.33 -1.94
CA GLU A 111 -5.15 -2.47 -1.88
C GLU A 111 -4.45 -3.79 -2.26
N LEU A 112 -3.51 -3.75 -3.20
CA LEU A 112 -2.72 -4.90 -3.67
C LEU A 112 -1.53 -5.26 -2.77
N GLY A 113 -1.31 -4.54 -1.68
CA GLY A 113 -0.32 -4.91 -0.68
C GLY A 113 1.05 -4.26 -0.82
N ALA A 114 1.22 -3.18 -1.58
CA ALA A 114 2.48 -2.41 -1.55
C ALA A 114 2.80 -1.93 -0.12
N ASP A 115 4.09 -1.92 0.26
CA ASP A 115 4.53 -1.51 1.59
C ASP A 115 5.02 -0.06 1.61
N ALA A 116 5.59 0.42 0.50
CA ALA A 116 6.03 1.80 0.37
C ALA A 116 5.83 2.33 -1.05
N LEU A 117 5.57 3.63 -1.14
CA LEU A 117 5.31 4.36 -2.37
C LEU A 117 6.30 5.51 -2.51
N LEU A 118 7.01 5.55 -3.63
CA LEU A 118 7.99 6.55 -3.98
C LEU A 118 7.54 7.30 -5.23
N PRO A 119 6.84 8.44 -5.11
CA PRO A 119 6.57 9.28 -6.27
C PRO A 119 7.90 9.79 -6.86
N VAL A 120 8.18 9.52 -8.15
CA VAL A 120 9.45 9.92 -8.76
C VAL A 120 9.26 10.95 -9.87
N ARG A 121 10.15 11.95 -9.87
CA ARG A 121 10.29 12.88 -10.98
C ARG A 121 11.20 12.26 -12.03
N THR A 122 10.75 12.27 -13.28
CA THR A 122 11.53 11.86 -14.44
C THR A 122 11.62 12.99 -15.45
N GLN A 123 12.57 12.93 -16.36
CA GLN A 123 12.75 13.97 -17.40
C GLN A 123 11.48 14.15 -18.26
N ARG A 124 10.78 13.04 -18.50
CA ARG A 124 9.58 13.00 -19.33
C ARG A 124 8.28 13.02 -18.53
N SER A 125 8.36 13.17 -17.21
CA SER A 125 7.20 13.42 -16.36
C SER A 125 6.61 14.79 -16.68
N VAL A 126 5.32 14.82 -16.94
CA VAL A 126 4.59 16.07 -17.23
C VAL A 126 4.27 16.84 -15.94
N ALA A 127 4.04 16.13 -14.84
CA ALA A 127 3.80 16.73 -13.54
C ALA A 127 5.13 16.97 -12.82
N ARG A 128 5.33 18.20 -12.35
CA ARG A 128 6.48 18.60 -11.54
C ARG A 128 5.98 19.08 -10.19
N TRP A 129 6.16 18.27 -9.17
CA TRP A 129 5.81 18.62 -7.80
C TRP A 129 7.07 19.09 -7.07
N SER A 130 7.09 20.33 -6.62
CA SER A 130 8.20 20.95 -5.88
C SER A 130 7.64 21.90 -4.83
N GLY A 131 8.42 22.16 -3.78
CA GLY A 131 8.05 23.08 -2.69
C GLY A 131 6.68 22.76 -2.07
N PRO A 132 5.89 23.78 -1.69
CA PRO A 132 4.60 23.58 -1.02
C PRO A 132 3.60 22.70 -1.78
N ARG A 133 3.70 22.69 -3.12
CA ARG A 133 2.86 21.83 -3.96
C ARG A 133 3.21 20.34 -3.77
N ALA A 134 4.48 20.01 -3.61
CA ALA A 134 4.91 18.64 -3.33
C ALA A 134 4.44 18.17 -1.95
N GLU A 135 4.50 19.03 -0.95
CA GLU A 135 4.04 18.74 0.41
C GLU A 135 2.52 18.49 0.45
N ALA A 136 1.73 19.38 -0.17
CA ALA A 136 0.28 19.23 -0.26
C ALA A 136 -0.10 17.94 -1.01
N ALA A 137 0.60 17.63 -2.12
CA ALA A 137 0.37 16.41 -2.87
C ALA A 137 0.74 15.16 -2.06
N THR A 138 1.87 15.16 -1.35
CA THR A 138 2.28 14.07 -0.48
C THR A 138 1.27 13.82 0.64
N THR A 139 0.79 14.87 1.28
CA THR A 139 -0.25 14.78 2.32
C THR A 139 -1.54 14.18 1.76
N ARG A 140 -1.94 14.59 0.57
CA ARG A 140 -3.10 14.01 -0.13
C ARG A 140 -2.88 12.52 -0.42
N LEU A 141 -1.73 12.11 -0.96
CA LEU A 141 -1.44 10.70 -1.26
C LEU A 141 -1.42 9.85 0.01
N ARG A 142 -0.88 10.37 1.12
CA ARG A 142 -0.90 9.68 2.43
C ARG A 142 -2.33 9.45 2.91
N ARG A 143 -3.22 10.46 2.75
CA ARG A 143 -4.63 10.30 3.07
C ARG A 143 -5.30 9.22 2.22
N ILE A 144 -5.07 9.22 0.91
CA ILE A 144 -5.60 8.20 -0.01
C ILE A 144 -5.09 6.80 0.37
N ALA A 145 -3.79 6.65 0.67
CA ALA A 145 -3.23 5.38 1.11
C ALA A 145 -3.87 4.90 2.42
N ARG A 146 -4.09 5.80 3.40
CA ARG A 146 -4.77 5.47 4.67
C ARG A 146 -6.22 5.03 4.43
N GLU A 147 -6.97 5.74 3.58
CA GLU A 147 -8.35 5.40 3.24
C GLU A 147 -8.43 4.04 2.53
N ALA A 148 -7.53 3.79 1.57
CA ALA A 148 -7.43 2.51 0.87
C ALA A 148 -7.05 1.37 1.83
N ALA A 149 -6.10 1.59 2.74
CA ALA A 149 -5.70 0.61 3.75
C ALA A 149 -6.85 0.28 4.72
N ALA A 150 -7.64 1.28 5.13
CA ALA A 150 -8.83 1.05 5.94
C ALA A 150 -9.89 0.24 5.17
N GLN A 151 -10.14 0.56 3.91
CA GLN A 151 -11.10 -0.15 3.08
C GLN A 151 -10.73 -1.61 2.87
N CYS A 152 -9.46 -1.92 2.58
CA CYS A 152 -8.98 -3.30 2.39
C CYS A 152 -8.56 -3.99 3.72
N ARG A 153 -8.77 -3.32 4.85
CA ARG A 153 -8.54 -3.84 6.21
C ARG A 153 -7.09 -4.29 6.49
N ARG A 154 -6.12 -3.53 6.02
CA ARG A 154 -4.72 -3.75 6.38
C ARG A 154 -4.45 -3.20 7.77
N ALA A 155 -3.69 -3.94 8.57
CA ALA A 155 -3.22 -3.43 9.86
C ALA A 155 -1.95 -2.56 9.72
N ARG A 156 -1.24 -2.64 8.58
CA ARG A 156 -0.05 -1.83 8.29
C ARG A 156 -0.37 -0.70 7.31
N LEU A 157 -0.05 0.54 7.68
CA LEU A 157 -0.13 1.68 6.78
C LEU A 157 1.00 1.65 5.75
N VAL A 158 0.68 2.04 4.53
CA VAL A 158 1.67 2.18 3.46
C VAL A 158 2.49 3.45 3.68
N GLU A 159 3.80 3.33 3.61
CA GLU A 159 4.70 4.48 3.66
C GLU A 159 4.63 5.27 2.34
N VAL A 160 4.30 6.55 2.38
CA VAL A 160 4.31 7.43 1.20
C VAL A 160 5.38 8.49 1.37
N ALA A 161 6.45 8.37 0.57
CA ALA A 161 7.57 9.30 0.59
C ALA A 161 7.23 10.62 -0.12
N ALA A 162 8.00 11.66 0.18
CA ALA A 162 8.00 12.87 -0.62
C ALA A 162 8.56 12.57 -2.04
N PRO A 163 8.11 13.33 -3.07
CA PRO A 163 8.62 13.15 -4.42
C PRO A 163 10.13 13.32 -4.51
N THR A 164 10.81 12.35 -5.12
CA THR A 164 12.26 12.36 -5.32
C THR A 164 12.62 12.24 -6.80
N ASP A 165 13.87 12.44 -7.15
CA ASP A 165 14.34 12.25 -8.51
C ASP A 165 14.66 10.77 -8.76
N LEU A 166 14.38 10.27 -9.96
CA LEU A 166 14.62 8.87 -10.32
C LEU A 166 16.09 8.47 -10.08
N GLY A 167 17.02 9.37 -10.29
CA GLY A 167 18.45 9.14 -10.05
C GLY A 167 18.79 8.72 -8.62
N SER A 168 17.96 9.07 -7.63
CA SER A 168 18.15 8.63 -6.24
C SER A 168 17.97 7.12 -6.03
N LEU A 169 17.43 6.42 -7.02
CA LEU A 169 17.28 4.96 -7.01
C LEU A 169 18.49 4.23 -7.61
N ALA A 170 19.44 4.96 -8.20
CA ALA A 170 20.63 4.36 -8.81
C ALA A 170 21.39 3.49 -7.81
N GLY A 171 21.73 2.26 -8.24
CA GLY A 171 22.45 1.31 -7.40
C GLY A 171 21.65 0.67 -6.26
N ARG A 172 20.36 1.00 -6.09
CA ARG A 172 19.52 0.35 -5.09
C ARG A 172 19.33 -1.12 -5.44
N ALA A 173 19.52 -1.99 -4.46
CA ALA A 173 19.26 -3.42 -4.62
C ALA A 173 17.76 -3.70 -4.86
N GLY A 174 17.45 -4.80 -5.52
CA GLY A 174 16.07 -5.24 -5.75
C GLY A 174 15.26 -4.40 -6.76
N LEU A 175 15.93 -3.53 -7.54
CA LEU A 175 15.28 -2.79 -8.62
C LEU A 175 14.68 -3.73 -9.66
N VAL A 176 13.44 -3.45 -10.05
CA VAL A 176 12.71 -4.10 -11.15
C VAL A 176 12.01 -3.01 -11.96
N VAL A 177 12.18 -2.99 -13.27
CA VAL A 177 11.57 -1.97 -14.13
C VAL A 177 10.35 -2.55 -14.84
N ALA A 178 9.20 -1.92 -14.72
CA ALA A 178 8.04 -2.28 -15.53
C ALA A 178 8.31 -1.95 -17.01
N ASP A 179 8.42 -2.96 -17.84
CA ASP A 179 8.67 -2.81 -19.28
C ASP A 179 7.92 -3.91 -20.05
N ARG A 180 7.27 -3.55 -21.15
CA ARG A 180 6.50 -4.48 -21.97
C ARG A 180 7.31 -5.69 -22.49
N LEU A 181 8.61 -5.50 -22.69
CA LEU A 181 9.52 -6.53 -23.17
C LEU A 181 10.21 -7.32 -22.03
N GLY A 182 9.77 -7.09 -20.79
CA GLY A 182 10.29 -7.80 -19.62
C GLY A 182 9.79 -9.25 -19.53
N VAL A 183 10.42 -10.00 -18.62
CA VAL A 183 10.01 -11.35 -18.26
C VAL A 183 8.75 -11.34 -17.40
N THR A 184 8.08 -12.47 -17.29
CA THR A 184 6.92 -12.60 -16.37
C THR A 184 7.36 -12.54 -14.91
N ALA A 185 6.44 -12.26 -14.00
CA ALA A 185 6.77 -12.21 -12.58
C ALA A 185 7.35 -13.53 -12.05
N THR A 186 6.94 -14.67 -12.59
CA THR A 186 7.45 -16.00 -12.20
C THR A 186 8.89 -16.24 -12.63
N GLU A 187 9.35 -15.57 -13.68
CA GLU A 187 10.72 -15.66 -14.20
C GLU A 187 11.68 -14.65 -13.58
N LEU A 188 11.16 -13.66 -12.85
CA LEU A 188 12.03 -12.72 -12.12
C LEU A 188 12.80 -13.46 -11.02
N PRO A 189 14.10 -13.16 -10.83
CA PRO A 189 14.84 -13.67 -9.70
C PRO A 189 14.26 -13.16 -8.37
N GLU A 190 14.50 -13.90 -7.29
CA GLU A 190 14.22 -13.39 -5.94
C GLU A 190 15.08 -12.14 -5.69
N PRO A 191 14.52 -11.11 -5.05
CA PRO A 191 15.24 -9.87 -4.85
C PRO A 191 16.33 -10.02 -3.80
N PRO A 192 17.52 -9.45 -4.01
CA PRO A 192 18.50 -9.36 -2.95
C PRO A 192 17.98 -8.54 -1.77
N GLY A 193 18.22 -8.99 -0.54
CA GLY A 193 17.78 -8.30 0.68
C GLY A 193 16.28 -8.34 0.92
N ASP A 194 15.57 -9.28 0.29
CA ASP A 194 14.14 -9.52 0.51
C ASP A 194 13.25 -8.28 0.26
N GLU A 195 13.61 -7.45 -0.73
CA GLU A 195 12.86 -6.26 -1.14
C GLU A 195 12.85 -6.11 -2.67
N TRP A 196 11.69 -5.96 -3.27
CA TRP A 196 11.53 -5.44 -4.62
C TRP A 196 11.30 -3.93 -4.60
N VAL A 197 11.98 -3.23 -5.50
CA VAL A 197 11.74 -1.83 -5.82
C VAL A 197 11.26 -1.74 -7.26
N LEU A 198 9.95 -1.84 -7.43
CA LEU A 198 9.31 -1.75 -8.75
C LEU A 198 9.34 -0.30 -9.24
N VAL A 199 9.93 -0.06 -10.41
CA VAL A 199 9.99 1.26 -11.03
C VAL A 199 9.06 1.30 -12.24
N VAL A 200 8.10 2.23 -12.23
CA VAL A 200 7.13 2.44 -13.31
C VAL A 200 7.33 3.82 -13.92
N GLY A 201 7.66 3.85 -15.21
CA GLY A 201 7.92 5.08 -15.96
C GLY A 201 6.65 5.84 -16.36
N PRO A 202 6.83 7.10 -16.87
CA PRO A 202 5.76 7.85 -17.49
C PRO A 202 5.43 7.29 -18.88
N GLU A 203 4.33 7.73 -19.48
CA GLU A 203 3.90 7.32 -20.83
C GLU A 203 4.98 7.56 -21.91
N GLY A 204 5.81 8.59 -21.73
CA GLY A 204 6.95 8.88 -22.62
C GLY A 204 8.19 8.00 -22.38
N GLY A 205 8.15 7.06 -21.42
CA GLY A 205 9.27 6.22 -21.01
C GLY A 205 10.39 7.01 -20.32
N PHE A 206 11.50 6.34 -20.07
CA PHE A 206 12.69 6.93 -19.46
C PHE A 206 13.64 7.56 -20.50
N ALA A 207 14.32 8.63 -20.13
CA ALA A 207 15.43 9.18 -20.92
C ALA A 207 16.66 8.25 -20.86
N ALA A 208 17.61 8.44 -21.78
CA ALA A 208 18.80 7.58 -21.84
C ALA A 208 19.62 7.58 -20.55
N ALA A 209 19.81 8.75 -19.93
CA ALA A 209 20.51 8.88 -18.65
C ALA A 209 19.76 8.20 -17.50
N GLU A 210 18.42 8.23 -17.51
CA GLU A 210 17.58 7.57 -16.52
C GLU A 210 17.63 6.04 -16.66
N ARG A 211 17.61 5.53 -17.90
CA ARG A 211 17.82 4.10 -18.15
C ARG A 211 19.20 3.64 -17.69
N ALA A 212 20.24 4.44 -17.94
CA ALA A 212 21.59 4.15 -17.47
C ALA A 212 21.67 4.11 -15.94
N ALA A 213 20.97 5.02 -15.25
CA ALA A 213 20.90 5.04 -13.78
C ALA A 213 20.19 3.82 -13.19
N LEU A 214 19.22 3.25 -13.89
CA LEU A 214 18.55 2.00 -13.49
C LEU A 214 19.41 0.75 -13.75
N GLY A 215 20.50 0.90 -14.53
CA GLY A 215 21.49 -0.14 -14.75
C GLY A 215 20.91 -1.41 -15.39
N ALA A 216 21.40 -2.56 -14.91
CA ALA A 216 20.98 -3.90 -15.35
C ALA A 216 19.75 -4.43 -14.57
N ALA A 217 18.89 -3.53 -14.03
CA ALA A 217 17.70 -3.96 -13.33
C ALA A 217 16.83 -4.83 -14.24
N PRO A 218 16.36 -6.00 -13.77
CA PRO A 218 15.49 -6.86 -14.55
C PRO A 218 14.21 -6.14 -14.93
N ALA A 219 13.70 -6.43 -16.12
CA ALA A 219 12.45 -5.89 -16.62
C ALA A 219 11.28 -6.86 -16.35
N LEU A 220 10.18 -6.34 -15.82
CA LEU A 220 8.93 -7.06 -15.58
C LEU A 220 7.91 -6.71 -16.67
N GLY A 221 7.50 -7.70 -17.46
CA GLY A 221 6.39 -7.63 -18.40
C GLY A 221 5.10 -8.17 -17.80
N VAL A 222 4.01 -7.44 -18.01
CA VAL A 222 2.67 -7.85 -17.51
C VAL A 222 1.66 -8.11 -18.62
N GLY A 223 2.12 -8.14 -19.86
CA GLY A 223 1.29 -8.44 -21.02
C GLY A 223 1.87 -7.87 -22.31
N PRO A 224 1.31 -8.24 -23.48
CA PRO A 224 1.89 -7.90 -24.78
C PRO A 224 1.57 -6.47 -25.25
N PHE A 225 0.62 -5.80 -24.61
CA PHE A 225 0.14 -4.48 -25.05
C PHE A 225 0.85 -3.33 -24.36
N VAL A 226 0.81 -2.15 -24.98
CA VAL A 226 1.25 -0.91 -24.35
C VAL A 226 0.19 -0.49 -23.34
N LEU A 227 0.57 -0.43 -22.08
CA LEU A 227 -0.30 -0.02 -20.98
C LEU A 227 -0.08 1.46 -20.66
N ARG A 228 -1.11 2.11 -20.15
CA ARG A 228 -0.96 3.40 -19.48
C ARG A 228 -0.14 3.23 -18.20
N ALA A 229 0.54 4.29 -17.75
CA ALA A 229 1.41 4.22 -16.58
C ALA A 229 0.69 3.72 -15.32
N GLU A 230 -0.54 4.20 -15.08
CA GLU A 230 -1.37 3.74 -13.95
C GLU A 230 -1.74 2.26 -14.07
N THR A 231 -2.07 1.78 -15.27
CA THR A 231 -2.41 0.37 -15.51
C THR A 231 -1.16 -0.52 -15.33
N ALA A 232 -0.01 -0.07 -15.83
CA ALA A 232 1.25 -0.79 -15.69
C ALA A 232 1.65 -0.94 -14.21
N ALA A 233 1.51 0.14 -13.42
CA ALA A 233 1.78 0.11 -11.99
C ALA A 233 0.89 -0.92 -11.26
N ILE A 234 -0.42 -0.87 -11.48
CA ILE A 234 -1.39 -1.76 -10.84
C ILE A 234 -1.14 -3.22 -11.23
N ALA A 235 -0.97 -3.50 -12.53
CA ALA A 235 -0.76 -4.85 -13.04
C ALA A 235 0.58 -5.44 -12.56
N ALA A 236 1.66 -4.65 -12.57
CA ALA A 236 2.97 -5.11 -12.10
C ALA A 236 2.97 -5.39 -10.58
N VAL A 237 2.31 -4.54 -9.79
CA VAL A 237 2.13 -4.78 -8.35
C VAL A 237 1.30 -6.04 -8.11
N ALA A 238 0.20 -6.26 -8.83
CA ALA A 238 -0.61 -7.47 -8.71
C ALA A 238 0.21 -8.74 -9.02
N ALA A 239 1.04 -8.70 -10.06
CA ALA A 239 1.90 -9.81 -10.44
C ALA A 239 2.96 -10.13 -9.37
N LEU A 240 3.59 -9.11 -8.77
CA LEU A 240 4.57 -9.29 -7.69
C LEU A 240 3.91 -9.68 -6.36
N ALA A 241 2.73 -9.13 -6.05
CA ALA A 241 1.98 -9.48 -4.85
C ALA A 241 1.64 -10.98 -4.80
N GLY A 242 1.33 -11.59 -5.95
CA GLY A 242 1.08 -13.03 -6.07
C GLY A 242 2.28 -13.92 -5.74
N ARG A 243 3.49 -13.37 -5.69
CA ARG A 243 4.74 -14.08 -5.30
C ARG A 243 5.09 -13.94 -3.83
N ARG A 244 4.45 -13.03 -3.11
CA ARG A 244 4.75 -12.76 -1.71
C ARG A 244 4.19 -13.85 -0.81
N ARG A 245 4.92 -14.12 0.27
CA ARG A 245 4.56 -15.11 1.31
C ARG A 245 4.54 -14.41 2.66
N THR A 246 3.77 -14.93 3.59
CA THR A 246 3.88 -14.53 4.98
C THR A 246 5.25 -14.94 5.53
N ARG A 247 5.95 -14.00 6.18
CA ARG A 247 7.15 -14.35 6.94
C ARG A 247 6.75 -15.27 8.09
N SER A 248 7.33 -16.47 8.12
CA SER A 248 7.21 -17.34 9.28
C SER A 248 7.90 -16.68 10.47
N ALA A 249 7.23 -16.64 11.63
CA ALA A 249 7.81 -16.14 12.88
C ALA A 249 9.05 -16.93 13.36
N PHE A 250 9.42 -18.00 12.66
CA PHE A 250 10.48 -18.96 13.04
C PHE A 250 11.75 -18.87 12.17
N GLY A 251 12.09 -17.73 11.60
CA GLY A 251 13.26 -17.59 10.73
C GLY A 251 14.19 -16.45 11.11
N ARG A 252 14.59 -16.32 12.38
CA ARG A 252 15.81 -15.63 12.79
C ARG A 252 16.68 -16.63 13.57
N GLY A 253 17.46 -17.39 12.85
CA GLY A 253 18.59 -18.13 13.34
C GLY A 253 19.87 -17.53 12.77
#